data_eb5bd1b24b391a64d2a86a1e936aa6a1
#
_entry.id   eb5bd1b24b391a64d2a86a1e936aa6a1
#
_cell.length_a   1.000
_cell.length_b   1.000
_cell.length_c   1.000
_cell.angle_alpha   90.00
_cell.angle_beta   90.00
_cell.angle_gamma   90.00
#
_symmetry.space_group_name_H-M   'P 1'
#
loop_
_entity.id
_entity.type
_entity.pdbx_description
1 polymer ?
#
loop_
_entity_poly.entity_id
_entity_poly.type
_entity_poly.pdbx_seq_one_letter_code
_entity_poly.pdbx_strand_id
1 'polypeptide(L)'
;PGKTRALTYRVANLLEHGVPPWAIMAITFTNKAAKEMRERIEKLAGAGAEDIWVSTFHSGCAKILRRDIEKLGYTRSFTIYDDDDQMSALKEILKKLNIDDKFLPPREIKSKISDAKNKLLGPQDWFSQSERDYRSQLVYDVYQAYEEKLKSSNTLDFDDLIVKTLELFAQHPPVLEAYQRKIRYIHVDEYQDTNYAQYMLVRLLAA
;
A
#
# COMPACT_ATOMS: atom_id res chain seq x y z
N PRO A 1 -9.06 7.39 -20.89
CA PRO A 1 -8.02 7.35 -21.92
C PRO A 1 -7.27 8.67 -22.08
N GLY A 2 -7.97 9.81 -22.09
CA GLY A 2 -7.35 11.12 -22.30
C GLY A 2 -6.41 11.56 -21.18
N LYS A 3 -6.75 11.29 -19.93
CA LYS A 3 -5.92 11.66 -18.76
C LYS A 3 -4.62 10.88 -18.72
N THR A 4 -4.67 9.57 -18.95
CA THR A 4 -3.49 8.70 -18.99
C THR A 4 -2.56 9.10 -20.13
N ARG A 5 -3.13 9.45 -21.28
CA ARG A 5 -2.36 9.92 -22.42
C ARG A 5 -1.64 11.22 -22.10
N ALA A 6 -2.33 12.18 -21.45
CA ALA A 6 -1.74 13.45 -21.04
C ALA A 6 -0.56 13.22 -20.07
N LEU A 7 -0.71 12.30 -19.11
CA LEU A 7 0.34 11.96 -18.17
C LEU A 7 1.56 11.40 -18.88
N THR A 8 1.35 10.50 -19.83
CA THR A 8 2.42 9.90 -20.62
C THR A 8 3.23 10.95 -21.39
N TYR A 9 2.55 11.92 -22.01
CA TYR A 9 3.20 13.02 -22.71
C TYR A 9 3.98 13.93 -21.77
N ARG A 10 3.46 14.19 -20.56
CA ARG A 10 4.19 14.97 -19.54
C ARG A 10 5.49 14.31 -19.15
N VAL A 11 5.48 12.99 -18.94
CA VAL A 11 6.67 12.23 -18.60
C VAL A 11 7.69 12.31 -19.75
N ALA A 12 7.25 12.10 -20.98
CA ALA A 12 8.10 12.21 -22.16
C ALA A 12 8.72 13.61 -22.29
N ASN A 13 7.92 14.65 -22.03
CA ASN A 13 8.39 16.04 -22.07
C ASN A 13 9.47 16.33 -21.02
N LEU A 14 9.31 15.78 -19.80
CA LEU A 14 10.33 15.92 -18.76
C LEU A 14 11.67 15.32 -19.20
N LEU A 15 11.62 14.15 -19.81
CA LEU A 15 12.82 13.49 -20.32
C LEU A 15 13.50 14.31 -21.41
N GLU A 16 12.73 14.90 -22.32
CA GLU A 16 13.25 15.77 -23.38
C GLU A 16 13.94 17.01 -22.82
N HIS A 17 13.49 17.51 -21.67
CA HIS A 17 14.06 18.67 -20.99
C HIS A 17 15.20 18.31 -20.04
N GLY A 18 15.74 17.10 -20.12
CA GLY A 18 16.92 16.70 -19.38
C GLY A 18 16.67 16.21 -17.96
N VAL A 19 15.43 15.96 -17.59
CA VAL A 19 15.13 15.35 -16.28
C VAL A 19 15.59 13.89 -16.30
N PRO A 20 16.41 13.45 -15.31
CA PRO A 20 16.86 12.07 -15.30
C PRO A 20 15.67 11.11 -15.12
N PRO A 21 15.65 9.97 -15.84
CA PRO A 21 14.54 9.02 -15.70
C PRO A 21 14.31 8.54 -14.27
N TRP A 22 15.39 8.31 -13.51
CA TRP A 22 15.32 7.84 -12.13
C TRP A 22 14.67 8.87 -11.16
N ALA A 23 14.53 10.13 -11.57
CA ALA A 23 13.89 11.17 -10.78
C ALA A 23 12.38 11.20 -10.98
N ILE A 24 11.82 10.36 -11.83
CA ILE A 24 10.39 10.33 -12.19
C ILE A 24 9.74 9.07 -11.65
N MET A 25 8.63 9.23 -10.95
CA MET A 25 7.75 8.15 -10.49
C MET A 25 6.38 8.33 -11.10
N ALA A 26 5.81 7.26 -11.64
CA ALA A 26 4.46 7.24 -12.18
C ALA A 26 3.68 6.10 -11.52
N ILE A 27 2.58 6.43 -10.86
CA ILE A 27 1.81 5.49 -10.05
C ILE A 27 0.43 5.27 -10.68
N THR A 28 0.03 4.00 -10.77
CA THR A 28 -1.29 3.57 -11.22
C THR A 28 -1.96 2.69 -10.18
N PHE A 29 -3.22 2.31 -10.41
CA PHE A 29 -3.97 1.46 -9.49
C PHE A 29 -3.88 -0.03 -9.80
N THR A 30 -3.59 -0.41 -11.04
CA THR A 30 -3.54 -1.82 -11.44
C THR A 30 -2.23 -2.15 -12.14
N ASN A 31 -1.81 -3.40 -12.04
CA ASN A 31 -0.61 -3.87 -12.73
C ASN A 31 -0.76 -3.76 -14.26
N LYS A 32 -1.97 -3.98 -14.76
CA LYS A 32 -2.26 -3.81 -16.20
C LYS A 32 -2.03 -2.37 -16.63
N ALA A 33 -2.57 -1.39 -15.87
CA ALA A 33 -2.40 0.03 -16.17
C ALA A 33 -0.93 0.44 -16.09
N ALA A 34 -0.18 -0.08 -15.11
CA ALA A 34 1.25 0.19 -14.99
C ALA A 34 2.03 -0.32 -16.20
N LYS A 35 1.73 -1.53 -16.66
CA LYS A 35 2.36 -2.11 -17.83
C LYS A 35 2.06 -1.30 -19.09
N GLU A 36 0.79 -0.93 -19.31
CA GLU A 36 0.37 -0.11 -20.44
C GLU A 36 1.04 1.27 -20.42
N MET A 37 1.14 1.88 -19.25
CA MET A 37 1.82 3.17 -19.09
C MET A 37 3.30 3.07 -19.44
N ARG A 38 3.97 2.04 -18.95
CA ARG A 38 5.38 1.81 -19.26
C ARG A 38 5.60 1.63 -20.75
N GLU A 39 4.78 0.83 -21.42
CA GLU A 39 4.86 0.62 -22.86
C GLU A 39 4.67 1.91 -23.65
N ARG A 40 3.72 2.75 -23.24
CA ARG A 40 3.47 4.05 -23.89
C ARG A 40 4.64 5.02 -23.70
N ILE A 41 5.21 5.06 -22.49
CA ILE A 41 6.37 5.91 -22.21
C ILE A 41 7.57 5.48 -23.03
N GLU A 42 7.82 4.17 -23.13
CA GLU A 42 8.93 3.62 -23.92
C GLU A 42 8.80 3.97 -25.41
N LYS A 43 7.57 3.91 -25.92
CA LYS A 43 7.31 4.29 -27.33
C LYS A 43 7.59 5.77 -27.60
N LEU A 44 7.24 6.64 -26.66
CA LEU A 44 7.41 8.09 -26.84
C LEU A 44 8.84 8.55 -26.56
N ALA A 45 9.48 7.99 -25.54
CA ALA A 45 10.76 8.49 -25.03
C ALA A 45 11.96 7.64 -25.47
N GLY A 46 11.74 6.40 -25.90
CA GLY A 46 12.81 5.52 -26.36
C GLY A 46 13.70 5.01 -25.23
N ALA A 47 15.00 4.83 -25.51
CA ALA A 47 15.96 4.30 -24.56
C ALA A 47 16.11 5.22 -23.33
N GLY A 48 16.24 4.62 -22.15
CA GLY A 48 16.34 5.33 -20.88
C GLY A 48 15.04 5.39 -20.11
N ALA A 49 13.91 5.12 -20.77
CA ALA A 49 12.61 5.12 -20.10
C ALA A 49 12.47 3.99 -19.08
N GLU A 50 13.27 2.93 -19.19
CA GLU A 50 13.25 1.80 -18.25
C GLU A 50 13.65 2.19 -16.83
N ASP A 51 14.36 3.29 -16.63
CA ASP A 51 14.78 3.75 -15.32
C ASP A 51 13.70 4.57 -14.60
N ILE A 52 12.59 4.87 -15.28
CA ILE A 52 11.44 5.52 -14.67
C ILE A 52 10.74 4.52 -13.75
N TRP A 53 10.40 4.95 -12.54
CA TRP A 53 9.67 4.08 -11.60
C TRP A 53 8.19 4.11 -11.95
N VAL A 54 7.74 3.14 -12.73
CA VAL A 54 6.32 2.95 -13.06
C VAL A 54 5.81 1.75 -12.28
N SER A 55 4.83 1.95 -11.41
CA SER A 55 4.27 0.87 -10.59
C SER A 55 2.88 1.21 -10.09
N THR A 56 2.22 0.21 -9.50
CA THR A 56 1.04 0.45 -8.66
C THR A 56 1.49 0.96 -7.30
N PHE A 57 0.55 1.49 -6.50
CA PHE A 57 0.83 1.85 -5.11
C PHE A 57 1.44 0.67 -4.34
N HIS A 58 0.79 -0.49 -4.44
CA HIS A 58 1.18 -1.67 -3.67
C HIS A 58 2.52 -2.23 -4.11
N SER A 59 2.76 -2.33 -5.41
CA SER A 59 4.04 -2.81 -5.94
C SER A 59 5.19 -1.88 -5.57
N GLY A 60 4.97 -0.58 -5.64
CA GLY A 60 5.97 0.42 -5.24
C GLY A 60 6.32 0.32 -3.76
N CYS A 61 5.29 0.17 -2.91
CA CYS A 61 5.48 -0.02 -1.48
C CYS A 61 6.20 -1.35 -1.17
N ALA A 62 5.83 -2.43 -1.85
CA ALA A 62 6.51 -3.71 -1.69
C ALA A 62 7.99 -3.58 -1.97
N LYS A 63 8.37 -2.86 -3.01
CA LYS A 63 9.77 -2.62 -3.37
C LYS A 63 10.51 -1.85 -2.27
N ILE A 64 9.88 -0.82 -1.71
CA ILE A 64 10.45 -0.06 -0.59
C ILE A 64 10.64 -0.97 0.63
N LEU A 65 9.62 -1.77 0.96
CA LEU A 65 9.67 -2.67 2.12
C LEU A 65 10.68 -3.79 1.96
N ARG A 66 10.82 -4.38 0.78
CA ARG A 66 11.84 -5.41 0.54
C ARG A 66 13.25 -4.91 0.84
N ARG A 67 13.47 -3.62 0.69
CA ARG A 67 14.75 -2.99 0.99
C ARG A 67 14.94 -2.70 2.47
N ASP A 68 13.94 -2.11 3.15
CA ASP A 68 14.13 -1.50 4.46
C ASP A 68 13.23 -2.03 5.58
N ILE A 69 12.42 -3.06 5.34
CA ILE A 69 11.44 -3.54 6.33
C ILE A 69 12.09 -4.11 7.60
N GLU A 70 13.36 -4.48 7.56
CA GLU A 70 14.07 -4.97 8.74
C GLU A 70 14.06 -3.94 9.87
N LYS A 71 13.99 -2.66 9.54
CA LYS A 71 13.88 -1.59 10.52
C LYS A 71 12.59 -1.63 11.33
N LEU A 72 11.57 -2.34 10.83
CA LEU A 72 10.29 -2.54 11.53
C LEU A 72 10.20 -3.90 12.24
N GLY A 73 11.29 -4.68 12.21
CA GLY A 73 11.32 -5.98 12.88
C GLY A 73 10.84 -7.17 12.06
N TYR A 74 10.67 -6.99 10.77
CA TYR A 74 10.38 -8.08 9.82
C TYR A 74 11.66 -8.49 9.11
N THR A 75 11.66 -9.62 8.43
CA THR A 75 12.74 -9.96 7.51
C THR A 75 12.34 -9.57 6.08
N ARG A 76 13.32 -9.43 5.20
CA ARG A 76 13.07 -9.09 3.79
C ARG A 76 12.28 -10.16 3.06
N SER A 77 12.32 -11.39 3.53
CA SER A 77 11.60 -12.52 2.94
C SER A 77 10.15 -12.62 3.42
N PHE A 78 9.58 -11.53 3.93
CA PHE A 78 8.21 -11.53 4.42
C PHE A 78 7.24 -12.04 3.36
N THR A 79 6.20 -12.72 3.83
CA THR A 79 5.12 -13.24 2.99
C THR A 79 4.02 -12.20 2.86
N ILE A 80 3.35 -12.19 1.72
CA ILE A 80 2.18 -11.32 1.50
C ILE A 80 0.95 -12.21 1.40
N TYR A 81 -0.02 -12.01 2.29
CA TYR A 81 -1.29 -12.73 2.23
C TYR A 81 -2.13 -12.25 1.06
N ASP A 82 -2.69 -13.19 0.31
CA ASP A 82 -3.76 -12.91 -0.65
C ASP A 82 -5.12 -12.95 0.07
N ASP A 83 -6.19 -12.82 -0.71
CA ASP A 83 -7.56 -12.80 -0.19
C ASP A 83 -7.92 -14.10 0.52
N ASP A 84 -7.54 -15.23 -0.07
CA ASP A 84 -7.82 -16.55 0.51
C ASP A 84 -7.04 -16.78 1.79
N ASP A 85 -5.79 -16.35 1.84
CA ASP A 85 -4.95 -16.43 3.04
C ASP A 85 -5.56 -15.62 4.18
N GLN A 86 -6.03 -14.40 3.89
CA GLN A 86 -6.70 -13.56 4.87
C GLN A 86 -7.96 -14.23 5.42
N MET A 87 -8.78 -14.76 4.54
CA MET A 87 -10.02 -15.44 4.94
C MET A 87 -9.75 -16.66 5.79
N SER A 88 -8.75 -17.46 5.43
CA SER A 88 -8.34 -18.64 6.22
C SER A 88 -7.88 -18.26 7.60
N ALA A 89 -7.06 -17.20 7.70
CA ALA A 89 -6.57 -16.71 8.98
C ALA A 89 -7.70 -16.21 9.88
N LEU A 90 -8.65 -15.47 9.30
CA LEU A 90 -9.80 -14.94 10.05
C LEU A 90 -10.72 -16.05 10.55
N LYS A 91 -10.98 -17.07 9.72
CA LYS A 91 -11.78 -18.23 10.14
C LYS A 91 -11.12 -18.97 11.30
N GLU A 92 -9.81 -19.16 11.25
CA GLU A 92 -9.06 -19.81 12.33
C GLU A 92 -9.15 -19.01 13.63
N ILE A 93 -9.01 -17.68 13.54
CA ILE A 93 -9.11 -16.79 14.71
C ILE A 93 -10.51 -16.85 15.34
N LEU A 94 -11.56 -16.78 14.51
CA LEU A 94 -12.95 -16.88 15.00
C LEU A 94 -13.15 -18.19 15.76
N LYS A 95 -12.63 -19.28 15.24
CA LYS A 95 -12.70 -20.58 15.89
C LYS A 95 -11.99 -20.60 17.24
N LYS A 96 -10.79 -20.05 17.31
CA LYS A 96 -10.02 -19.95 18.56
C LYS A 96 -10.72 -19.10 19.62
N LEU A 97 -11.38 -18.04 19.21
CA LEU A 97 -12.07 -17.13 20.11
C LEU A 97 -13.53 -17.54 20.42
N ASN A 98 -13.96 -18.70 19.89
CA ASN A 98 -15.32 -19.20 20.02
C ASN A 98 -16.39 -18.19 19.58
N ILE A 99 -16.11 -17.52 18.47
CA ILE A 99 -17.05 -16.56 17.87
C ILE A 99 -17.78 -17.26 16.73
N ASP A 100 -19.12 -17.17 16.76
CA ASP A 100 -19.96 -17.74 15.71
C ASP A 100 -19.76 -16.95 14.41
N ASP A 101 -19.32 -17.66 13.37
CA ASP A 101 -19.08 -17.06 12.05
C ASP A 101 -20.36 -16.64 11.32
N LYS A 102 -21.51 -17.04 11.81
CA LYS A 102 -22.81 -16.57 11.31
C LYS A 102 -23.16 -15.21 11.94
N PHE A 103 -22.81 -15.04 13.21
CA PHE A 103 -23.01 -13.76 13.89
C PHE A 103 -22.02 -12.71 13.39
N LEU A 104 -20.77 -13.10 13.18
CA LEU A 104 -19.71 -12.21 12.70
C LEU A 104 -19.00 -12.88 11.51
N PRO A 105 -19.53 -12.68 10.28
CA PRO A 105 -18.95 -13.33 9.10
C PRO A 105 -17.51 -12.89 8.84
N PRO A 106 -16.62 -13.83 8.48
CA PRO A 106 -15.22 -13.49 8.18
C PRO A 106 -15.07 -12.41 7.11
N ARG A 107 -15.91 -12.42 6.09
CA ARG A 107 -15.86 -11.43 5.02
C ARG A 107 -16.17 -10.02 5.51
N GLU A 108 -17.09 -9.89 6.45
CA GLU A 108 -17.41 -8.60 7.07
C GLU A 108 -16.22 -8.07 7.87
N ILE A 109 -15.59 -8.95 8.65
CA ILE A 109 -14.40 -8.58 9.44
C ILE A 109 -13.27 -8.15 8.51
N LYS A 110 -13.03 -8.90 7.46
CA LYS A 110 -12.00 -8.58 6.47
C LYS A 110 -12.23 -7.19 5.87
N SER A 111 -13.47 -6.89 5.51
CA SER A 111 -13.84 -5.57 4.99
C SER A 111 -13.58 -4.46 6.01
N LYS A 112 -13.96 -4.67 7.27
CA LYS A 112 -13.73 -3.69 8.34
C LYS A 112 -12.25 -3.47 8.60
N ILE A 113 -11.44 -4.52 8.60
CA ILE A 113 -9.99 -4.42 8.76
C ILE A 113 -9.38 -3.65 7.60
N SER A 114 -9.77 -3.96 6.37
CA SER A 114 -9.27 -3.26 5.18
C SER A 114 -9.63 -1.77 5.23
N ASP A 115 -10.88 -1.43 5.56
CA ASP A 115 -11.31 -0.05 5.71
C ASP A 115 -10.50 0.68 6.79
N ALA A 116 -10.27 0.02 7.93
CA ALA A 116 -9.47 0.59 9.01
C ALA A 116 -8.04 0.86 8.57
N LYS A 117 -7.40 -0.11 7.91
CA LYS A 117 -6.02 0.05 7.42
C LYS A 117 -5.91 1.17 6.39
N ASN A 118 -6.87 1.29 5.50
CA ASN A 118 -6.88 2.35 4.50
C ASN A 118 -7.11 3.76 5.10
N LYS A 119 -7.60 3.82 6.34
CA LYS A 119 -7.72 5.05 7.13
C LYS A 119 -6.59 5.19 8.15
N LEU A 120 -5.62 4.29 8.14
CA LEU A 120 -4.48 4.24 9.06
C LEU A 120 -4.91 4.04 10.52
N LEU A 121 -5.98 3.26 10.74
CA LEU A 121 -6.49 2.94 12.06
C LEU A 121 -6.06 1.52 12.46
N GLY A 122 -5.24 1.41 13.48
CA GLY A 122 -4.97 0.13 14.14
C GLY A 122 -6.17 -0.34 14.95
N PRO A 123 -6.09 -1.52 15.60
CA PRO A 123 -7.22 -2.07 16.33
C PRO A 123 -7.79 -1.13 17.39
N GLN A 124 -6.95 -0.50 18.20
CA GLN A 124 -7.39 0.40 19.27
C GLN A 124 -8.05 1.67 18.73
N ASP A 125 -7.44 2.29 17.73
CA ASP A 125 -8.00 3.49 17.11
C ASP A 125 -9.33 3.20 16.43
N TRP A 126 -9.41 2.06 15.73
CA TRP A 126 -10.66 1.63 15.12
C TRP A 126 -11.76 1.46 16.19
N PHE A 127 -11.45 0.77 17.29
CA PHE A 127 -12.41 0.52 18.37
C PHE A 127 -12.88 1.83 19.01
N SER A 128 -11.97 2.77 19.25
CA SER A 128 -12.31 4.05 19.87
C SER A 128 -13.26 4.90 19.01
N GLN A 129 -13.25 4.70 17.70
CA GLN A 129 -14.15 5.38 16.77
C GLN A 129 -15.43 4.59 16.46
N SER A 130 -15.53 3.36 16.98
CA SER A 130 -16.70 2.50 16.81
C SER A 130 -17.79 2.84 17.84
N GLU A 131 -18.92 2.17 17.73
CA GLU A 131 -20.01 2.30 18.70
C GLU A 131 -19.66 1.71 20.07
N ARG A 132 -18.57 0.96 20.17
CA ARG A 132 -18.06 0.30 21.40
C ARG A 132 -19.08 -0.68 21.99
N ASP A 133 -19.94 -1.22 21.16
CA ASP A 133 -20.90 -2.24 21.57
C ASP A 133 -20.24 -3.62 21.60
N TYR A 134 -21.04 -4.64 21.93
CA TYR A 134 -20.54 -6.01 22.00
C TYR A 134 -19.96 -6.48 20.67
N ARG A 135 -20.63 -6.18 19.56
CA ARG A 135 -20.16 -6.57 18.23
C ARG A 135 -18.83 -5.88 17.88
N SER A 136 -18.71 -4.61 18.20
CA SER A 136 -17.47 -3.86 17.99
C SER A 136 -16.33 -4.43 18.82
N GLN A 137 -16.62 -4.88 20.05
CA GLN A 137 -15.62 -5.53 20.91
C GLN A 137 -15.10 -6.83 20.26
N LEU A 138 -16.00 -7.62 19.69
CA LEU A 138 -15.60 -8.86 18.99
C LEU A 138 -14.75 -8.57 17.76
N VAL A 139 -15.10 -7.56 16.97
CA VAL A 139 -14.31 -7.14 15.82
C VAL A 139 -12.92 -6.70 16.26
N TYR A 140 -12.85 -5.91 17.34
CA TYR A 140 -11.58 -5.48 17.92
C TYR A 140 -10.72 -6.68 18.31
N ASP A 141 -11.31 -7.65 19.03
CA ASP A 141 -10.57 -8.84 19.48
C ASP A 141 -10.02 -9.63 18.29
N VAL A 142 -10.80 -9.78 17.23
CA VAL A 142 -10.36 -10.47 16.00
C VAL A 142 -9.27 -9.67 15.28
N TYR A 143 -9.44 -8.36 15.16
CA TYR A 143 -8.46 -7.50 14.51
C TYR A 143 -7.13 -7.54 15.25
N GLN A 144 -7.17 -7.47 16.57
CA GLN A 144 -5.97 -7.57 17.42
C GLN A 144 -5.25 -8.92 17.21
N ALA A 145 -5.99 -10.02 17.24
CA ALA A 145 -5.45 -11.35 17.04
C ALA A 145 -4.88 -11.53 15.61
N TYR A 146 -5.54 -10.94 14.65
CA TYR A 146 -5.10 -10.98 13.24
C TYR A 146 -3.76 -10.25 13.07
N GLU A 147 -3.62 -9.06 13.63
CA GLU A 147 -2.36 -8.31 13.57
C GLU A 147 -1.22 -9.06 14.26
N GLU A 148 -1.48 -9.69 15.41
CA GLU A 148 -0.49 -10.51 16.11
C GLU A 148 -0.06 -11.71 15.28
N LYS A 149 -1.01 -12.38 14.63
CA LYS A 149 -0.73 -13.51 13.75
C LYS A 149 0.14 -13.12 12.57
N LEU A 150 -0.18 -12.01 11.91
CA LEU A 150 0.62 -11.49 10.79
C LEU A 150 2.05 -11.22 11.24
N LYS A 151 2.21 -10.48 12.32
CA LYS A 151 3.54 -10.10 12.82
C LYS A 151 4.37 -11.33 13.21
N SER A 152 3.79 -12.26 13.98
CA SER A 152 4.51 -13.46 14.42
C SER A 152 4.90 -14.40 13.29
N SER A 153 4.18 -14.33 12.16
CA SER A 153 4.43 -15.14 10.97
C SER A 153 5.29 -14.43 9.93
N ASN A 154 5.84 -13.28 10.24
CA ASN A 154 6.62 -12.46 9.30
C ASN A 154 5.83 -12.21 8.00
N THR A 155 4.56 -11.83 8.15
CA THR A 155 3.60 -11.71 7.06
C THR A 155 2.94 -10.35 7.07
N LEU A 156 2.67 -9.84 5.89
CA LEU A 156 1.86 -8.64 5.66
C LEU A 156 0.63 -9.03 4.84
N ASP A 157 -0.49 -8.36 5.05
CA ASP A 157 -1.57 -8.45 4.09
C ASP A 157 -1.38 -7.38 3.00
N PHE A 158 -2.26 -7.36 2.00
CA PHE A 158 -2.13 -6.45 0.88
C PHE A 158 -2.19 -4.98 1.30
N ASP A 159 -3.11 -4.64 2.21
CA ASP A 159 -3.23 -3.27 2.72
C ASP A 159 -2.00 -2.85 3.53
N ASP A 160 -1.36 -3.78 4.21
CA ASP A 160 -0.15 -3.52 4.98
C ASP A 160 1.01 -2.99 4.15
N LEU A 161 1.03 -3.27 2.86
CA LEU A 161 2.10 -2.77 2.00
C LEU A 161 2.20 -1.25 2.07
N ILE A 162 1.06 -0.56 2.04
CA ILE A 162 1.03 0.89 2.16
C ILE A 162 1.18 1.31 3.62
N VAL A 163 0.44 0.68 4.53
CA VAL A 163 0.47 1.02 5.96
C VAL A 163 1.89 0.90 6.54
N LYS A 164 2.58 -0.21 6.25
CA LYS A 164 3.93 -0.43 6.76
C LYS A 164 4.96 0.49 6.11
N THR A 165 4.77 0.87 4.88
CA THR A 165 5.63 1.88 4.24
C THR A 165 5.49 3.22 4.95
N LEU A 166 4.25 3.66 5.25
CA LEU A 166 4.02 4.89 6.01
C LEU A 166 4.60 4.81 7.42
N GLU A 167 4.46 3.67 8.08
CA GLU A 167 5.04 3.42 9.39
C GLU A 167 6.57 3.49 9.35
N LEU A 168 7.18 2.89 8.34
CA LEU A 168 8.62 2.96 8.11
C LEU A 168 9.09 4.41 7.95
N PHE A 169 8.40 5.20 7.17
CA PHE A 169 8.73 6.60 6.95
C PHE A 169 8.60 7.44 8.22
N ALA A 170 7.57 7.16 9.04
CA ALA A 170 7.34 7.87 10.29
C ALA A 170 8.40 7.53 11.35
N GLN A 171 8.76 6.26 11.47
CA GLN A 171 9.71 5.80 12.48
C GLN A 171 11.16 5.98 12.07
N HIS A 172 11.44 6.02 10.77
CA HIS A 172 12.79 6.15 10.23
C HIS A 172 12.83 7.22 9.14
N PRO A 173 12.74 8.50 9.53
CA PRO A 173 12.73 9.63 8.58
C PRO A 173 13.84 9.61 7.52
N PRO A 174 15.07 9.16 7.81
CA PRO A 174 16.11 9.09 6.77
C PRO A 174 15.75 8.22 5.56
N VAL A 175 14.90 7.20 5.76
CA VAL A 175 14.43 6.37 4.64
C VAL A 175 13.58 7.21 3.70
N LEU A 176 12.62 7.96 4.25
CA LEU A 176 11.77 8.85 3.44
C LEU A 176 12.61 9.93 2.75
N GLU A 177 13.52 10.55 3.47
CA GLU A 177 14.37 11.62 2.93
C GLU A 177 15.19 11.15 1.74
N ALA A 178 15.65 9.90 1.75
CA ALA A 178 16.39 9.33 0.62
C ALA A 178 15.52 9.26 -0.64
N TYR A 179 14.25 8.87 -0.50
CA TYR A 179 13.30 8.84 -1.63
C TYR A 179 12.93 10.25 -2.09
N GLN A 180 12.70 11.18 -1.17
CA GLN A 180 12.38 12.57 -1.49
C GLN A 180 13.50 13.24 -2.29
N ARG A 181 14.75 12.95 -1.95
CA ARG A 181 15.91 13.50 -2.67
C ARG A 181 16.04 12.93 -4.09
N LYS A 182 15.74 11.65 -4.25
CA LYS A 182 15.86 10.96 -5.52
C LYS A 182 14.70 11.29 -6.47
N ILE A 183 13.46 11.19 -5.95
CA ILE A 183 12.25 11.35 -6.76
C ILE A 183 11.83 12.82 -6.74
N ARG A 184 11.88 13.48 -7.89
CA ARG A 184 11.54 14.90 -8.03
C ARG A 184 10.16 15.12 -8.63
N TYR A 185 9.68 14.16 -9.42
CA TYR A 185 8.39 14.25 -10.10
C TYR A 185 7.59 12.99 -9.85
N ILE A 186 6.37 13.18 -9.35
CA ILE A 186 5.44 12.09 -9.07
C ILE A 186 4.17 12.35 -9.87
N HIS A 187 3.79 11.38 -10.68
CA HIS A 187 2.56 11.40 -11.44
C HIS A 187 1.67 10.27 -10.94
N VAL A 188 0.42 10.59 -10.60
CA VAL A 188 -0.56 9.62 -10.15
C VAL A 188 -1.72 9.61 -11.12
N ASP A 189 -1.89 8.48 -11.82
CA ASP A 189 -3.02 8.29 -12.71
C ASP A 189 -4.28 8.08 -11.86
N GLU A 190 -5.37 8.74 -12.23
CA GLU A 190 -6.64 8.68 -11.50
C GLU A 190 -6.52 9.04 -10.01
N TYR A 191 -5.81 10.13 -9.72
CA TYR A 191 -5.56 10.63 -8.36
C TYR A 191 -6.84 10.78 -7.53
N GLN A 192 -7.97 11.09 -8.18
CA GLN A 192 -9.27 11.26 -7.53
C GLN A 192 -9.77 9.98 -6.84
N ASP A 193 -9.24 8.82 -7.21
CA ASP A 193 -9.65 7.52 -6.65
C ASP A 193 -8.81 7.08 -5.46
N THR A 194 -7.87 7.92 -4.99
CA THR A 194 -7.01 7.57 -3.85
C THR A 194 -7.79 7.55 -2.53
N ASN A 195 -7.46 6.55 -1.69
CA ASN A 195 -7.91 6.53 -0.31
C ASN A 195 -6.95 7.35 0.57
N TYR A 196 -7.26 7.46 1.86
CA TYR A 196 -6.46 8.28 2.77
C TYR A 196 -5.00 7.80 2.88
N ALA A 197 -4.77 6.49 3.01
CA ALA A 197 -3.41 5.95 3.12
C ALA A 197 -2.60 6.23 1.85
N GLN A 198 -3.18 6.04 0.68
CA GLN A 198 -2.55 6.34 -0.61
C GLN A 198 -2.25 7.83 -0.75
N TYR A 199 -3.20 8.67 -0.36
CA TYR A 199 -3.02 10.12 -0.35
C TYR A 199 -1.84 10.53 0.53
N MET A 200 -1.75 9.98 1.74
CA MET A 200 -0.66 10.28 2.66
C MET A 200 0.70 9.86 2.10
N LEU A 201 0.75 8.73 1.43
CA LEU A 201 1.98 8.25 0.80
C LEU A 201 2.48 9.23 -0.26
N VAL A 202 1.60 9.64 -1.16
CA VAL A 202 1.93 10.62 -2.21
C VAL A 202 2.38 11.94 -1.60
N ARG A 203 1.64 12.41 -0.59
CA ARG A 203 1.96 13.65 0.11
C ARG A 203 3.36 13.64 0.72
N LEU A 204 3.74 12.56 1.38
CA LEU A 204 5.05 12.43 2.00
C LEU A 204 6.17 12.37 0.95
N LEU A 205 5.98 11.58 -0.10
CA LEU A 205 7.00 11.46 -1.15
C LEU A 205 7.19 12.76 -1.93
N ALA A 206 6.15 13.56 -2.07
CA ALA A 206 6.18 14.82 -2.83
C ALA A 206 6.65 16.02 -2.00
N ALA A 207 6.81 15.87 -0.70
CA ALA A 207 7.17 16.98 0.19
C ALA A 207 8.60 17.49 0.03
#